data_6555a85da32755d465718bcb0c7c3e87
#
_entry.id   6555a85da32755d465718bcb0c7c3e87
#
_cell.length_a   1.000
_cell.length_b   1.000
_cell.length_c   1.000
_cell.angle_alpha   90.00
_cell.angle_beta   90.00
_cell.angle_gamma   90.00
#
_symmetry.space_group_name_H-M   'P 1'
#
loop_
_entity.id
_entity.type
_entity.pdbx_description
1 polymer ?
#
loop_
_entity_poly.entity_id
_entity_poly.type
_entity_poly.pdbx_seq_one_letter_code
_entity_poly.pdbx_strand_id
1 'polypeptide(L)'
;MGSPPIGYTTCEKCGGRGKADDETSCAICNGTGLVPFKRGIERRRTPRYRTNLPVVVRNREAGDIEGLGTVISEGGLSLTLPSAIPVGNVLELQFAIPTHPMVLHVWAIVRNLMALQHGVEFVSLTDGERLSVRQYCNGLALQSAS
;
A
#
# COMPACT_ATOMS: atom_id res chain seq x y z
N MET A 1 7.29 -16.72 28.56
CA MET A 1 6.20 -15.88 28.04
C MET A 1 5.55 -16.59 26.86
N GLY A 2 4.26 -16.68 26.87
CA GLY A 2 3.54 -17.31 25.77
C GLY A 2 3.52 -16.46 24.52
N SER A 3 3.22 -17.12 23.40
CA SER A 3 3.01 -16.42 22.13
C SER A 3 1.76 -15.53 22.20
N PRO A 4 1.73 -14.41 21.48
CA PRO A 4 0.51 -13.61 21.41
C PRO A 4 -0.67 -14.40 20.87
N PRO A 5 -1.90 -14.05 21.25
CA PRO A 5 -3.09 -14.66 20.67
C PRO A 5 -3.12 -14.56 19.15
N ILE A 6 -3.84 -15.47 18.51
CA ILE A 6 -4.00 -15.43 17.06
C ILE A 6 -4.63 -14.11 16.64
N GLY A 7 -4.05 -13.44 15.64
CA GLY A 7 -4.51 -12.16 15.16
C GLY A 7 -3.87 -10.94 15.82
N TYR A 8 -2.97 -11.18 16.78
CA TYR A 8 -2.28 -10.10 17.50
C TYR A 8 -0.78 -10.29 17.47
N THR A 9 -0.06 -9.20 17.62
CA THR A 9 1.39 -9.20 17.76
C THR A 9 1.80 -8.23 18.87
N THR A 10 3.04 -8.33 19.31
CA THR A 10 3.57 -7.43 20.34
C THR A 10 3.58 -6.00 19.82
N CYS A 11 3.12 -5.06 20.65
CA CYS A 11 3.16 -3.65 20.32
C CYS A 11 4.62 -3.18 20.25
N GLU A 12 5.05 -2.72 19.10
CA GLU A 12 6.42 -2.25 18.90
C GLU A 12 6.69 -0.92 19.61
N LYS A 13 5.66 -0.11 19.80
CA LYS A 13 5.80 1.19 20.43
C LYS A 13 6.26 1.09 21.87
N CYS A 14 5.73 0.14 22.63
CA CYS A 14 6.06 -0.05 24.04
C CYS A 14 6.84 -1.35 24.30
N GLY A 15 7.17 -2.11 23.26
CA GLY A 15 7.88 -3.38 23.41
C GLY A 15 7.10 -4.47 24.12
N GLY A 16 5.76 -4.39 24.09
CA GLY A 16 4.90 -5.36 24.75
C GLY A 16 4.61 -5.08 26.23
N ARG A 17 5.15 -3.98 26.76
CA ARG A 17 4.96 -3.64 28.19
C ARG A 17 3.58 -3.08 28.52
N GLY A 18 2.89 -2.54 27.52
CA GLY A 18 1.60 -1.92 27.73
C GLY A 18 1.68 -0.48 28.24
N LYS A 19 2.88 0.04 28.45
CA LYS A 19 3.10 1.37 29.01
C LYS A 19 4.06 2.16 28.16
N ALA A 20 3.73 3.42 27.91
CA ALA A 20 4.62 4.36 27.23
C ALA A 20 5.75 4.80 28.15
N ASP A 21 5.43 4.97 29.43
CA ASP A 21 6.39 5.25 30.50
C ASP A 21 5.91 4.56 31.79
N ASP A 22 6.52 4.86 32.92
CA ASP A 22 6.23 4.17 34.19
C ASP A 22 4.79 4.33 34.67
N GLU A 23 4.09 5.37 34.23
CA GLU A 23 2.76 5.68 34.76
C GLU A 23 1.68 5.75 33.69
N THR A 24 2.07 5.88 32.41
CA THR A 24 1.14 6.14 31.33
C THR A 24 0.96 4.90 30.45
N SER A 25 -0.28 4.50 30.25
CA SER A 25 -0.59 3.40 29.30
C SER A 25 -0.20 3.78 27.88
N CYS A 26 0.31 2.81 27.15
CA CYS A 26 0.63 3.02 25.73
C CYS A 26 -0.65 3.28 24.94
N ALA A 27 -0.70 4.42 24.24
CA ALA A 27 -1.88 4.82 23.48
C ALA A 27 -2.12 3.96 22.24
N ILE A 28 -1.05 3.31 21.73
CA ILE A 28 -1.16 2.49 20.53
C ILE A 28 -1.86 1.15 20.83
N CYS A 29 -1.51 0.51 21.95
CA CYS A 29 -2.10 -0.78 22.32
C CYS A 29 -3.11 -0.65 23.47
N ASN A 30 -3.38 0.54 23.95
CA ASN A 30 -4.31 0.82 25.05
C ASN A 30 -3.95 0.06 26.33
N GLY A 31 -2.66 -0.11 26.58
CA GLY A 31 -2.18 -0.78 27.80
C GLY A 31 -2.13 -2.28 27.73
N THR A 32 -2.48 -2.90 26.62
CA THR A 32 -2.51 -4.36 26.49
C THR A 32 -1.16 -4.97 26.15
N GLY A 33 -0.26 -4.20 25.57
CA GLY A 33 1.00 -4.70 25.03
C GLY A 33 0.86 -5.40 23.69
N LEU A 34 -0.35 -5.52 23.17
CA LEU A 34 -0.67 -6.19 21.92
C LEU A 34 -1.41 -5.28 20.97
N VAL A 35 -1.13 -5.45 19.69
CA VAL A 35 -1.84 -4.74 18.62
C VAL A 35 -2.31 -5.78 17.61
N PRO A 36 -3.35 -5.46 16.82
CA PRO A 36 -3.76 -6.36 15.74
C PRO A 36 -2.59 -6.67 14.82
N PHE A 37 -2.48 -7.92 14.41
CA PHE A 37 -1.40 -8.39 13.57
C PHE A 37 -1.55 -7.80 12.17
N LYS A 38 -0.68 -6.87 11.81
CA LYS A 38 -0.77 -6.13 10.55
C LYS A 38 -0.17 -6.86 9.36
N ARG A 39 0.80 -7.72 9.60
CA ARG A 39 1.42 -8.50 8.53
C ARG A 39 0.52 -9.68 8.15
N GLY A 40 0.16 -9.76 6.91
CA GLY A 40 -0.69 -10.83 6.42
C GLY A 40 -2.17 -10.50 6.50
N ILE A 41 -2.72 -10.28 7.70
CA ILE A 41 -4.15 -9.99 7.84
C ILE A 41 -4.47 -8.57 7.39
N GLU A 42 -3.71 -7.57 7.84
CA GLU A 42 -3.95 -6.19 7.43
C GLU A 42 -3.48 -5.88 6.01
N ARG A 43 -2.44 -6.55 5.54
CA ARG A 43 -2.06 -6.43 4.14
C ARG A 43 -3.16 -6.87 3.19
N ARG A 44 -4.03 -7.77 3.66
CA ARG A 44 -5.15 -8.30 2.88
C ARG A 44 -6.48 -7.68 3.27
N ARG A 45 -6.46 -6.70 4.14
CA ARG A 45 -7.64 -5.94 4.50
C ARG A 45 -8.20 -5.22 3.29
N THR A 46 -7.31 -4.70 2.44
CA THR A 46 -7.66 -4.15 1.15
C THR A 46 -7.45 -5.21 0.08
N PRO A 47 -8.52 -5.72 -0.53
CA PRO A 47 -8.39 -6.72 -1.58
C PRO A 47 -7.54 -6.19 -2.73
N ARG A 48 -6.83 -7.10 -3.36
CA ARG A 48 -6.00 -6.80 -4.52
C ARG A 48 -6.62 -7.42 -5.76
N TYR A 49 -6.60 -6.68 -6.85
CA TYR A 49 -7.23 -7.09 -8.09
C TYR A 49 -6.25 -7.02 -9.23
N ARG A 50 -6.29 -8.01 -10.11
CA ARG A 50 -5.49 -7.97 -11.33
C ARG A 50 -5.99 -6.87 -12.24
N THR A 51 -5.05 -6.18 -12.86
CA THR A 51 -5.34 -5.08 -13.76
C THR A 51 -4.29 -5.03 -14.86
N ASN A 52 -4.45 -4.10 -15.77
CA ASN A 52 -3.50 -3.89 -16.85
C ASN A 52 -3.49 -2.38 -17.13
N LEU A 53 -2.71 -1.66 -16.33
CA LEU A 53 -2.66 -0.21 -16.37
C LEU A 53 -1.30 0.27 -16.83
N PRO A 54 -1.22 0.96 -17.97
CA PRO A 54 0.00 1.68 -18.30
C PRO A 54 0.26 2.76 -17.25
N VAL A 55 1.47 2.78 -16.71
CA VAL A 55 1.88 3.72 -15.67
C VAL A 55 3.16 4.39 -16.12
N VAL A 56 3.22 5.71 -16.00
CA VAL A 56 4.45 6.46 -16.24
C VAL A 56 5.05 6.83 -14.88
N VAL A 57 6.29 6.44 -14.67
CA VAL A 57 7.06 6.87 -13.50
C VAL A 57 7.88 8.08 -13.90
N ARG A 58 7.61 9.22 -13.27
CA ARG A 58 8.32 10.47 -13.56
C ARG A 58 9.68 10.44 -12.88
N ASN A 59 10.72 10.61 -13.68
CA ASN A 59 12.09 10.65 -13.17
C ASN A 59 12.81 11.84 -13.82
N ARG A 60 13.23 12.78 -12.98
CA ARG A 60 13.86 14.01 -13.46
C ARG A 60 15.24 13.80 -14.05
N GLU A 61 15.95 12.76 -13.57
CA GLU A 61 17.33 12.52 -14.00
C GLU A 61 17.42 11.64 -15.24
N ALA A 62 16.61 10.59 -15.30
CA ALA A 62 16.69 9.60 -16.37
C ALA A 62 15.56 9.72 -17.37
N GLY A 63 14.65 10.69 -17.22
CA GLY A 63 13.45 10.79 -18.03
C GLY A 63 12.34 9.90 -17.52
N ASP A 64 11.18 10.00 -18.14
CA ASP A 64 10.02 9.21 -17.72
C ASP A 64 10.20 7.74 -18.08
N ILE A 65 9.79 6.88 -17.15
CA ILE A 65 9.90 5.43 -17.32
C ILE A 65 8.50 4.87 -17.50
N GLU A 66 8.30 4.11 -18.56
CA GLU A 66 7.03 3.44 -18.80
C GLU A 66 7.01 2.10 -18.08
N GLY A 67 5.93 1.84 -17.36
CA GLY A 67 5.72 0.60 -16.64
C GLY A 67 4.31 0.09 -16.80
N LEU A 68 4.06 -1.06 -16.20
CA LEU A 68 2.75 -1.70 -16.26
C LEU A 68 2.27 -2.04 -14.85
N GLY A 69 1.12 -1.48 -14.48
CA GLY A 69 0.44 -1.85 -13.24
C GLY A 69 -0.31 -3.15 -13.44
N THR A 70 0.06 -4.17 -12.69
CA THR A 70 -0.50 -5.53 -12.86
C THR A 70 -1.47 -5.92 -11.77
N VAL A 71 -1.37 -5.30 -10.61
CA VAL A 71 -2.27 -5.54 -9.47
C VAL A 71 -2.55 -4.20 -8.81
N ILE A 72 -3.79 -3.93 -8.49
CA ILE A 72 -4.18 -2.69 -7.82
C ILE A 72 -5.01 -2.97 -6.57
N SER A 73 -4.83 -2.13 -5.56
CA SER A 73 -5.68 -2.08 -4.37
C SER A 73 -5.96 -0.62 -4.06
N GLU A 74 -6.80 -0.37 -3.06
CA GLU A 74 -7.08 1.01 -2.64
C GLU A 74 -5.83 1.74 -2.14
N GLY A 75 -4.86 1.01 -1.60
CA GLY A 75 -3.67 1.60 -1.00
C GLY A 75 -2.41 1.54 -1.83
N GLY A 76 -2.42 0.86 -2.96
CA GLY A 76 -1.19 0.69 -3.74
C GLY A 76 -1.35 -0.06 -5.03
N LEU A 77 -0.21 -0.33 -5.64
CA LEU A 77 -0.13 -0.89 -6.98
C LEU A 77 1.10 -1.79 -7.08
N SER A 78 0.95 -2.91 -7.78
CA SER A 78 2.12 -3.69 -8.20
C SER A 78 2.48 -3.25 -9.61
N LEU A 79 3.74 -2.93 -9.82
CA LEU A 79 4.22 -2.23 -11.00
C LEU A 79 5.44 -2.96 -11.57
N THR A 80 5.37 -3.33 -12.82
CA THR A 80 6.52 -3.90 -13.53
C THR A 80 7.24 -2.78 -14.26
N LEU A 81 8.53 -2.62 -13.99
CA LEU A 81 9.37 -1.59 -14.60
C LEU A 81 10.54 -2.24 -15.33
N PRO A 82 11.15 -1.53 -16.30
CA PRO A 82 12.30 -2.07 -17.03
C PRO A 82 13.58 -2.18 -16.20
N SER A 83 13.63 -1.51 -15.05
CA SER A 83 14.76 -1.58 -14.14
C SER A 83 14.30 -1.59 -12.70
N ALA A 84 15.11 -2.18 -11.82
CA ALA A 84 14.78 -2.29 -10.41
C ALA A 84 15.02 -0.95 -9.70
N ILE A 85 14.03 -0.52 -8.92
CA ILE A 85 14.12 0.68 -8.09
C ILE A 85 14.08 0.21 -6.64
N PRO A 86 15.07 0.61 -5.83
CA PRO A 86 15.19 0.09 -4.46
C PRO A 86 13.99 0.43 -3.58
N VAL A 87 13.73 -0.46 -2.63
CA VAL A 87 12.73 -0.24 -1.57
C VAL A 87 13.05 1.04 -0.81
N GLY A 88 12.02 1.82 -0.53
CA GLY A 88 12.15 3.10 0.16
C GLY A 88 12.16 4.31 -0.75
N ASN A 89 12.38 4.13 -2.04
CA ASN A 89 12.34 5.25 -2.97
C ASN A 89 10.91 5.73 -3.17
N VAL A 90 10.76 7.04 -3.29
CA VAL A 90 9.48 7.69 -3.55
C VAL A 90 9.40 7.97 -5.05
N LEU A 91 8.29 7.56 -5.65
CA LEU A 91 8.06 7.68 -7.08
C LEU A 91 6.86 8.59 -7.33
N GLU A 92 6.92 9.36 -8.40
CA GLU A 92 5.76 10.07 -8.91
C GLU A 92 5.17 9.25 -10.05
N LEU A 93 3.92 8.82 -9.89
CA LEU A 93 3.24 7.98 -10.84
C LEU A 93 2.16 8.74 -11.58
N GLN A 94 2.04 8.47 -12.88
CA GLN A 94 0.93 8.95 -13.69
C GLN A 94 0.21 7.76 -14.31
N PHE A 95 -1.08 7.67 -14.11
CA PHE A 95 -1.89 6.63 -14.75
C PHE A 95 -3.35 7.09 -14.84
N ALA A 96 -4.07 6.48 -15.76
CA ALA A 96 -5.49 6.78 -15.95
C ALA A 96 -6.33 5.57 -15.59
N ILE A 97 -7.44 5.80 -14.91
CA ILE A 97 -8.43 4.76 -14.62
C ILE A 97 -9.81 5.25 -15.10
N PRO A 98 -10.69 4.32 -15.54
CA PRO A 98 -11.98 4.73 -16.11
C PRO A 98 -12.90 5.48 -15.15
N THR A 99 -12.70 5.30 -13.85
CA THR A 99 -13.54 5.90 -12.80
C THR A 99 -13.11 7.32 -12.42
N HIS A 100 -12.04 7.83 -13.04
CA HIS A 100 -11.56 9.18 -12.77
C HIS A 100 -11.45 9.94 -14.10
N PRO A 101 -11.94 11.19 -14.16
CA PRO A 101 -11.99 11.92 -15.44
C PRO A 101 -10.62 12.39 -15.94
N MET A 102 -9.63 12.46 -15.07
CA MET A 102 -8.31 12.98 -15.42
C MET A 102 -7.24 11.94 -15.09
N VAL A 103 -6.07 12.10 -15.71
CA VAL A 103 -4.89 11.31 -15.35
C VAL A 103 -4.55 11.56 -13.88
N LEU A 104 -4.32 10.48 -13.15
CA LEU A 104 -3.91 10.58 -11.75
C LEU A 104 -2.42 10.85 -11.67
N HIS A 105 -2.04 11.76 -10.78
CA HIS A 105 -0.66 12.06 -10.43
C HIS A 105 -0.50 11.73 -8.95
N VAL A 106 0.15 10.63 -8.63
CA VAL A 106 0.25 10.17 -7.25
C VAL A 106 1.70 9.95 -6.85
N TRP A 107 2.01 10.29 -5.62
CA TRP A 107 3.26 9.89 -5.00
C TRP A 107 3.08 8.53 -4.38
N ALA A 108 4.08 7.67 -4.55
CA ALA A 108 4.09 6.33 -4.00
C ALA A 108 5.48 5.97 -3.52
N ILE A 109 5.55 5.06 -2.57
CA ILE A 109 6.83 4.58 -2.04
C ILE A 109 6.98 3.10 -2.35
N VAL A 110 8.16 2.69 -2.78
CA VAL A 110 8.46 1.28 -3.04
C VAL A 110 8.57 0.55 -1.71
N ARG A 111 7.65 -0.39 -1.46
CA ARG A 111 7.62 -1.17 -0.21
C ARG A 111 8.23 -2.56 -0.36
N ASN A 112 8.15 -3.13 -1.55
CA ASN A 112 8.82 -4.40 -1.81
C ASN A 112 9.27 -4.45 -3.27
N LEU A 113 10.25 -5.30 -3.52
CA LEU A 113 10.85 -5.46 -4.84
C LEU A 113 11.17 -6.93 -5.04
N MET A 114 10.70 -7.50 -6.14
CA MET A 114 11.05 -8.85 -6.56
C MET A 114 11.35 -8.80 -8.04
N ALA A 115 12.63 -8.96 -8.40
CA ALA A 115 13.12 -8.77 -9.76
C ALA A 115 12.71 -7.38 -10.28
N LEU A 116 11.89 -7.29 -11.30
CA LEU A 116 11.43 -6.02 -11.87
C LEU A 116 10.03 -5.62 -11.41
N GLN A 117 9.44 -6.40 -10.50
CA GLN A 117 8.11 -6.12 -9.97
C GLN A 117 8.22 -5.36 -8.65
N HIS A 118 7.56 -4.21 -8.60
CA HIS A 118 7.61 -3.29 -7.48
C HIS A 118 6.25 -3.21 -6.82
N GLY A 119 6.19 -3.48 -5.52
CA GLY A 119 5.00 -3.18 -4.73
C GLY A 119 5.12 -1.76 -4.20
N VAL A 120 4.24 -0.87 -4.64
CA VAL A 120 4.26 0.53 -4.22
C VAL A 120 3.01 0.87 -3.43
N GLU A 121 3.18 1.71 -2.41
CA GLU A 121 2.09 2.21 -1.58
C GLU A 121 1.85 3.66 -1.91
N PHE A 122 0.60 4.03 -2.17
CA PHE A 122 0.24 5.42 -2.41
C PHE A 122 0.40 6.21 -1.12
N VAL A 123 1.12 7.33 -1.19
CA VAL A 123 1.36 8.17 -0.01
C VAL A 123 0.65 9.52 -0.09
N SER A 124 0.12 9.87 -1.25
CA SER A 124 -0.65 11.11 -1.38
C SER A 124 -1.77 10.94 -2.38
N LEU A 125 -2.97 10.72 -1.86
CA LEU A 125 -4.20 10.71 -2.64
C LEU A 125 -5.14 11.75 -2.06
N THR A 126 -5.75 12.55 -2.92
CA THR A 126 -6.87 13.38 -2.50
C THR A 126 -8.07 12.47 -2.21
N ASP A 127 -9.07 12.98 -1.50
CA ASP A 127 -10.27 12.20 -1.23
C ASP A 127 -10.97 11.76 -2.51
N GLY A 128 -11.01 12.62 -3.52
CA GLY A 128 -11.60 12.29 -4.82
C GLY A 128 -10.82 11.21 -5.56
N GLU A 129 -9.49 11.28 -5.53
CA GLU A 129 -8.64 10.26 -6.14
C GLU A 129 -8.81 8.92 -5.44
N ARG A 130 -8.86 8.92 -4.12
CA ARG A 130 -9.06 7.71 -3.31
C ARG A 130 -10.40 7.06 -3.63
N LEU A 131 -11.45 7.87 -3.75
CA LEU A 131 -12.77 7.37 -4.13
C LEU A 131 -12.76 6.75 -5.53
N SER A 132 -12.10 7.40 -6.47
CA SER A 132 -11.98 6.89 -7.84
C SER A 132 -11.24 5.56 -7.89
N VAL A 133 -10.16 5.42 -7.15
CA VAL A 133 -9.41 4.16 -7.05
C VAL A 133 -10.29 3.07 -6.44
N ARG A 134 -11.02 3.39 -5.38
CA ARG A 134 -11.95 2.45 -4.75
C ARG A 134 -13.03 1.98 -5.72
N GLN A 135 -13.61 2.90 -6.49
CA GLN A 135 -14.62 2.55 -7.48
C GLN A 135 -14.06 1.66 -8.59
N TYR A 136 -12.84 1.93 -9.01
CA TYR A 136 -12.15 1.09 -9.99
C TYR A 136 -11.93 -0.32 -9.45
N CYS A 137 -11.44 -0.44 -8.21
CA CYS A 137 -11.26 -1.74 -7.55
C CYS A 137 -12.58 -2.50 -7.41
N ASN A 138 -13.66 -1.80 -7.06
CA ASN A 138 -14.98 -2.41 -6.96
C ASN A 138 -15.46 -2.94 -8.30
N GLY A 139 -15.19 -2.22 -9.38
CA GLY A 139 -15.51 -2.68 -10.73
C GLY A 139 -14.74 -3.94 -11.11
N LEU A 140 -13.45 -4.01 -10.75
CA LEU A 140 -12.64 -5.19 -10.98
C LEU A 140 -13.14 -6.38 -10.16
N ALA A 141 -13.58 -6.15 -8.94
CA ALA A 141 -14.15 -7.19 -8.09
C ALA A 141 -15.40 -7.79 -8.72
N LEU A 142 -16.27 -6.98 -9.29
CA LEU A 142 -17.47 -7.44 -9.97
C LEU A 142 -17.16 -8.28 -11.20
N GLN A 143 -16.13 -7.90 -11.96
CA GLN A 143 -15.68 -8.68 -13.11
C GLN A 143 -15.11 -10.03 -12.67
N SER A 144 -14.39 -10.07 -11.57
CA SER A 144 -13.81 -11.31 -11.05
C SER A 144 -14.85 -12.25 -10.47
N ALA A 145 -15.99 -11.74 -10.01
CA ALA A 145 -17.06 -12.52 -9.41
C ALA A 145 -17.99 -13.16 -10.45
N SER A 146 -17.88 -12.77 -11.72
CA SER A 146 -18.76 -13.29 -12.79
C SER A 146 -18.16 -14.51 -13.55
#